data_c96ab7801289e0bc8d17e0f405962884
#
_entry.id   c96ab7801289e0bc8d17e0f405962884
#
_cell.length_a   1.000
_cell.length_b   1.000
_cell.length_c   1.000
_cell.angle_alpha   90.00
_cell.angle_beta   90.00
_cell.angle_gamma   90.00
#
_symmetry.space_group_name_H-M   'P 1'
#
loop_
_entity.id
_entity.type
_entity.pdbx_description
1 polymer ?
#
loop_
_entity_poly.entity_id
_entity_poly.type
_entity_poly.pdbx_seq_one_letter_code
_entity_poly.pdbx_strand_id
1 'polypeptide(L)' 'MKTYNIELQRVKAMTNAHGLINVRMDAAVQPQPRNDDDRAYEPATVLSMNEETARVFMLLLKAQIAEFDKRKAKSRF' A
#
# COMPACT_ATOMS: atom_id res chain seq x y z
N MET A 1 -12.98 5.94 16.01
CA MET A 1 -12.42 5.74 14.66
C MET A 1 -12.25 4.25 14.40
N LYS A 2 -12.72 3.77 13.27
CA LYS A 2 -12.59 2.35 12.93
C LYS A 2 -11.24 2.10 12.29
N THR A 3 -10.55 1.08 12.76
CA THR A 3 -9.27 0.66 12.19
C THR A 3 -9.38 -0.76 11.70
N TYR A 4 -8.52 -1.12 10.76
CA TYR A 4 -8.59 -2.41 10.09
C TYR A 4 -7.21 -3.04 10.00
N ASN A 5 -7.20 -4.38 9.97
CA ASN A 5 -6.04 -5.14 9.57
C ASN A 5 -6.26 -5.58 8.13
N ILE A 6 -5.38 -5.17 7.24
CA ILE A 6 -5.44 -5.52 5.83
C ILE A 6 -4.27 -6.45 5.54
N GLU A 7 -4.57 -7.69 5.18
CA GLU A 7 -3.55 -8.66 4.78
C GLU A 7 -3.51 -8.74 3.27
N LEU A 8 -2.42 -8.25 2.69
CA LEU A 8 -2.21 -8.27 1.26
C LEU A 8 -1.80 -9.68 0.84
N GLN A 9 -2.63 -10.33 0.05
CA GLN A 9 -2.40 -11.71 -0.38
C GLN A 9 -1.72 -11.77 -1.74
N ARG A 10 -2.11 -10.90 -2.66
CA ARG A 10 -1.59 -10.91 -4.01
C ARG A 10 -1.76 -9.54 -4.66
N VAL A 11 -0.73 -9.08 -5.33
CA VAL A 11 -0.81 -7.86 -6.14
C VAL A 11 -1.15 -8.27 -7.58
N LYS A 12 -2.26 -7.75 -8.09
CA LYS A 12 -2.72 -8.07 -9.46
C LYS A 12 -2.18 -7.09 -10.49
N ALA A 13 -2.21 -5.81 -10.18
CA ALA A 13 -1.77 -4.77 -11.10
C ALA A 13 -1.46 -3.50 -10.34
N MET A 14 -0.64 -2.67 -10.93
CA MET A 14 -0.33 -1.35 -10.39
C MET A 14 -0.37 -0.33 -11.51
N THR A 15 -1.08 0.78 -11.26
CA THR A 15 -1.22 1.86 -12.22
C THR A 15 -1.05 3.19 -11.50
N ASN A 16 -0.96 4.26 -12.24
CA ASN A 16 -0.94 5.60 -11.65
C ASN A 16 -1.90 6.52 -12.39
N ALA A 17 -2.49 7.43 -11.64
CA ALA A 17 -3.40 8.44 -12.19
C ALA A 17 -3.48 9.59 -11.18
N HIS A 18 -3.51 10.81 -11.69
CA HIS A 18 -3.69 12.04 -10.88
C HIS A 18 -2.68 12.17 -9.74
N GLY A 19 -1.43 11.77 -9.98
CA GLY A 19 -0.38 11.83 -8.97
C GLY A 19 -0.45 10.74 -7.91
N LEU A 20 -1.36 9.79 -8.06
CA LEU A 20 -1.52 8.69 -7.13
C LEU A 20 -1.15 7.36 -7.78
N ILE A 21 -0.60 6.47 -6.97
CA ILE A 21 -0.34 5.10 -7.40
C ILE A 21 -1.50 4.23 -6.92
N ASN A 22 -2.13 3.52 -7.85
CA ASN A 22 -3.25 2.65 -7.56
C ASN A 22 -2.80 1.19 -7.64
N VAL A 23 -3.14 0.41 -6.63
CA VAL A 23 -2.77 -1.00 -6.57
C VAL A 23 -4.04 -1.84 -6.56
N ARG A 24 -4.14 -2.75 -7.52
CA ARG A 24 -5.17 -3.77 -7.52
C ARG A 24 -4.62 -5.00 -6.83
N MET A 25 -5.33 -5.49 -5.84
CA MET A 25 -4.83 -6.55 -4.99
C MET A 25 -5.95 -7.44 -4.48
N ASP A 26 -5.60 -8.67 -4.17
CA ASP A 26 -6.44 -9.52 -3.32
C ASP A 26 -5.98 -9.30 -1.88
N ALA A 27 -6.89 -8.89 -1.04
CA ALA A 27 -6.58 -8.61 0.35
C ALA A 27 -7.71 -9.07 1.26
N ALA A 28 -7.35 -9.55 2.42
CA ALA A 28 -8.30 -9.84 3.48
C ALA A 28 -8.37 -8.63 4.41
N VAL A 29 -9.53 -8.03 4.55
CA VAL A 29 -9.74 -6.86 5.38
C VAL A 29 -10.58 -7.26 6.59
N GLN A 30 -10.03 -7.07 7.78
CA GLN A 30 -10.70 -7.40 9.03
C GLN A 30 -10.69 -6.20 9.95
N PRO A 31 -11.82 -5.90 10.61
CA PRO A 31 -11.81 -4.85 11.62
C PRO A 31 -10.94 -5.27 12.80
N GLN A 32 -10.20 -4.33 13.32
CA GLN A 32 -9.37 -4.59 14.50
C GLN A 32 -10.28 -4.69 15.72
N PRO A 33 -10.10 -5.74 16.56
CA PRO A 33 -10.81 -5.79 17.81
C PRO A 33 -10.34 -4.68 18.73
N ARG A 34 -11.29 -4.05 19.44
CA ARG A 34 -10.95 -3.10 20.49
C ARG A 34 -10.32 -3.85 21.65
N ASN A 35 -9.09 -3.49 21.95
CA ASN A 35 -8.41 -3.97 23.15
C ASN A 35 -8.40 -2.86 24.17
N ASP A 36 -9.00 -3.12 25.33
CA ASP A 36 -9.04 -2.15 26.43
C ASP A 36 -7.65 -1.89 27.02
N ASP A 37 -6.69 -2.76 26.72
CA ASP A 37 -5.32 -2.65 27.21
C ASP A 37 -4.43 -1.76 26.31
N ASP A 38 -4.97 -1.25 25.22
CA ASP A 38 -4.19 -0.46 24.26
C ASP A 38 -4.16 1.02 24.60
N ARG A 39 -3.91 1.34 25.86
CA ARG A 39 -3.79 2.73 26.29
C ARG A 39 -2.57 3.44 25.71
N ALA A 40 -1.59 2.66 25.30
CA ALA A 40 -0.33 3.18 24.78
C ALA A 40 -0.31 3.29 23.25
N TYR A 41 -1.33 2.80 22.56
CA TYR A 41 -1.37 2.79 21.10
C TYR A 41 -2.46 3.68 20.55
N GLU A 42 -2.09 4.52 19.59
CA GLU A 42 -3.10 5.14 18.76
C GLU A 42 -3.65 4.09 17.81
N PRO A 43 -5.00 3.98 17.67
CA PRO A 43 -5.57 3.04 16.73
C PRO A 43 -5.10 3.38 15.31
N ALA A 44 -4.57 2.40 14.62
CA ALA A 44 -4.09 2.59 13.25
C ALA A 44 -4.46 1.39 12.39
N THR A 45 -4.80 1.65 11.14
CA THR A 45 -4.98 0.60 10.15
C THR A 45 -3.62 0.02 9.77
N VAL A 46 -3.52 -1.30 9.80
CA VAL A 46 -2.27 -2.00 9.53
C VAL A 46 -2.37 -2.74 8.21
N LEU A 47 -1.36 -2.58 7.38
CA LEU A 47 -1.19 -3.33 6.14
C LEU A 47 -0.07 -4.35 6.35
N SER A 48 -0.41 -5.62 6.20
CA SER A 48 0.53 -6.72 6.37
C SER A 48 0.71 -7.48 5.06
N MET A 49 1.90 -8.01 4.83
CA MET A 49 2.20 -8.80 3.65
C MET A 49 3.37 -9.74 3.94
N ASN A 50 3.43 -10.86 3.23
CA ASN A 50 4.58 -11.75 3.36
C ASN A 50 5.76 -11.21 2.52
N GLU A 51 6.93 -11.85 2.68
CA GLU A 51 8.14 -11.40 2.01
C GLU A 51 8.02 -11.46 0.48
N GLU A 52 7.47 -12.53 -0.07
CA GLU A 52 7.31 -12.66 -1.52
C GLU A 52 6.43 -11.56 -2.09
N THR A 53 5.30 -11.32 -1.44
CA THR A 53 4.38 -10.26 -1.85
C THR A 53 5.04 -8.89 -1.72
N ALA A 54 5.81 -8.68 -0.66
CA ALA A 54 6.53 -7.43 -0.45
C ALA A 54 7.56 -7.17 -1.55
N ARG A 55 8.26 -8.21 -2.00
CA ARG A 55 9.23 -8.08 -3.10
C ARG A 55 8.57 -7.71 -4.41
N VAL A 56 7.46 -8.35 -4.73
CA VAL A 56 6.67 -8.03 -5.92
C VAL A 56 6.15 -6.60 -5.83
N PHE A 57 5.61 -6.23 -4.69
CA PHE A 57 5.10 -4.89 -4.44
C PHE A 57 6.19 -3.84 -4.68
N MET A 58 7.38 -4.09 -4.15
CA MET A 58 8.52 -3.19 -4.30
C MET A 58 8.91 -3.00 -5.77
N LEU A 59 8.97 -4.09 -6.54
CA LEU A 59 9.35 -4.02 -7.95
C LEU A 59 8.33 -3.21 -8.76
N LEU A 60 7.05 -3.46 -8.51
CA LEU A 60 5.99 -2.73 -9.20
C LEU A 60 5.97 -1.26 -8.80
N LEU A 61 6.20 -0.98 -7.53
CA LEU A 61 6.24 0.38 -7.02
C LEU A 61 7.43 1.15 -7.62
N LYS A 62 8.59 0.53 -7.72
CA LYS A 62 9.76 1.11 -8.36
C LYS A 62 9.47 1.51 -9.81
N ALA A 63 8.77 0.64 -10.54
CA ALA A 63 8.41 0.94 -11.93
C ALA A 63 7.51 2.16 -12.02
N GLN A 64 6.54 2.31 -11.12
CA GLN A 64 5.66 3.48 -11.11
C GLN A 64 6.41 4.76 -10.74
N ILE A 65 7.29 4.68 -9.77
CA ILE A 65 8.11 5.82 -9.37
C ILE A 65 9.01 6.26 -10.52
N ALA A 66 9.58 5.32 -11.28
CA ALA A 66 10.39 5.64 -12.44
C ALA A 66 9.60 6.41 -13.50
N GLU A 67 8.31 6.09 -13.68
CA GLU A 67 7.45 6.85 -14.58
C GLU A 67 7.24 8.28 -14.12
N PHE A 68 7.02 8.50 -12.82
CA PHE A 68 6.92 9.85 -12.28
C PHE A 68 8.20 10.63 -12.49
N ASP A 69 9.35 10.03 -12.29
CA ASP A 69 10.64 10.67 -12.48
C ASP A 69 10.87 11.07 -13.92
N LYS A 70 10.45 10.24 -14.88
CA LYS A 70 10.51 10.55 -16.30
C LYS A 70 9.65 11.77 -16.64
N ARG A 71 8.46 11.85 -16.09
CA ARG A 71 7.57 13.00 -16.32
C ARG A 71 8.16 14.29 -15.75
N LYS A 72 8.76 14.21 -14.57
CA LYS A 72 9.42 15.36 -13.97
C LYS A 72 10.60 15.83 -14.80
N ALA A 73 11.39 14.90 -15.33
CA ALA A 73 12.50 15.22 -16.20
C ALA A 73 12.02 15.92 -17.49
N LYS A 74 10.91 15.46 -18.07
CA LYS A 74 10.34 16.08 -19.27
C LYS A 74 9.78 17.47 -19.00
N SER A 75 9.22 17.71 -17.83
CA SER A 75 8.62 19.01 -17.50
C SER A 75 9.65 20.08 -17.17
N ARG A 76 10.92 19.73 -17.06
CA ARG A 76 12.01 20.71 -16.83
C ARG A 76 12.56 21.30 -18.12
N PHE A 77 12.11 20.84 -19.23
CA PHE A 77 12.53 21.35 -20.53
C PHE A 77 11.36 22.12 -21.20
#